data_f33d9cdcb70774b07cfcde6b46acf89d
#
_entry.id   f33d9cdcb70774b07cfcde6b46acf89d
#
_cell.length_a   1.000
_cell.length_b   1.000
_cell.length_c   1.000
_cell.angle_alpha   90.00
_cell.angle_beta   90.00
_cell.angle_gamma   90.00
#
_symmetry.space_group_name_H-M   'P 1'
#
loop_
_entity.id
_entity.type
_entity.pdbx_description
1 polymer ?
#
loop_
_entity_poly.entity_id
_entity_poly.type
_entity_poly.pdbx_seq_one_letter_code
_entity_poly.pdbx_strand_id
1 'polypeptide(L)'
;HLSLRRQRQMCIRDRTSPYLVPGERGMAAFEELTKRKVKLTLLTNSLAANDEPLVHTGYVRYRERLLRSGADVYELSPKRTSAGERFGMFGKSLGRLHAKTAAIDKRRIFIGSMNLDPRSASQNTEMGVVADSPQLAREMLRVINISKLQNSYRLRLAKGTGTLEWLTTDGEKELILTAEPESDFFQRFYNMLIAPIVPEMLL
;
A
#
# COMPACT_ATOMS: atom_id res chain seq x y z
N HIS A 1 -32.55 23.90 21.60
CA HIS A 1 -31.25 23.96 20.94
C HIS A 1 -30.65 22.57 20.81
N LEU A 2 -31.08 21.81 19.80
CA LEU A 2 -30.40 20.60 19.36
C LEU A 2 -29.13 21.02 18.61
N SER A 3 -28.01 21.10 19.31
CA SER A 3 -26.72 21.18 18.65
C SER A 3 -26.50 19.86 17.93
N LEU A 4 -26.75 19.84 16.64
CA LEU A 4 -26.24 18.84 15.72
C LEU A 4 -24.71 18.88 15.81
N ARG A 5 -24.14 18.13 16.74
CA ARG A 5 -22.75 17.70 16.64
C ARG A 5 -22.70 16.87 15.35
N ARG A 6 -22.38 17.53 14.25
CA ARG A 6 -21.81 16.80 13.11
C ARG A 6 -20.62 16.02 13.66
N GLN A 7 -20.84 14.76 13.98
CA GLN A 7 -19.72 13.83 14.11
C GLN A 7 -18.93 14.04 12.83
N ARG A 8 -17.73 14.60 12.95
CA ARG A 8 -16.77 14.62 11.86
C ARG A 8 -16.50 13.15 11.57
N GLN A 9 -17.24 12.57 10.63
CA GLN A 9 -16.88 11.28 10.09
C GLN A 9 -15.47 11.47 9.55
N MET A 10 -14.51 10.86 10.22
CA MET A 10 -13.14 10.83 9.71
C MET A 10 -13.23 10.11 8.37
N CYS A 11 -13.08 10.86 7.29
CA CYS A 11 -12.96 10.27 5.97
C CYS A 11 -11.78 9.32 5.96
N ILE A 12 -12.02 8.06 5.64
CA ILE A 12 -11.02 7.00 5.62
C ILE A 12 -10.95 6.48 4.19
N ARG A 13 -9.73 6.30 3.71
CA ARG A 13 -9.44 5.70 2.42
C ARG A 13 -8.37 4.63 2.62
N ASP A 14 -8.76 3.38 2.46
CA ASP A 14 -7.82 2.24 2.45
C ASP A 14 -7.74 1.72 1.02
N ARG A 15 -6.54 1.57 0.51
CA ARG A 15 -6.30 1.07 -0.85
C ARG A 15 -5.24 -0.01 -0.84
N THR A 16 -5.51 -1.06 -1.60
CA THR A 16 -4.53 -2.11 -1.89
C THR A 16 -4.20 -2.09 -3.38
N SER A 17 -2.94 -2.18 -3.70
CA SER A 17 -2.46 -2.33 -5.07
C SER A 17 -1.12 -3.04 -5.06
N PRO A 18 -0.92 -4.12 -5.82
CA PRO A 18 0.38 -4.77 -5.93
C PRO A 18 1.46 -3.82 -6.45
N TYR A 19 1.09 -2.92 -7.34
CA TYR A 19 1.93 -1.88 -7.91
C TYR A 19 1.41 -0.52 -7.47
N LEU A 20 2.30 0.29 -6.91
CA LEU A 20 1.97 1.59 -6.31
C LEU A 20 2.90 2.67 -6.89
N VAL A 21 2.65 3.06 -8.12
CA VAL A 21 3.36 4.15 -8.81
C VAL A 21 2.34 5.25 -9.12
N PRO A 22 2.00 6.12 -8.17
CA PRO A 22 0.89 7.07 -8.31
C PRO A 22 1.10 8.12 -9.40
N GLY A 23 2.33 8.35 -9.83
CA GLY A 23 2.66 9.46 -10.68
C GLY A 23 2.39 10.82 -10.01
N GLU A 24 2.72 11.92 -10.66
CA GLU A 24 2.51 13.25 -10.09
C GLU A 24 1.02 13.56 -9.86
N ARG A 25 0.14 13.09 -10.75
CA ARG A 25 -1.32 13.30 -10.60
C ARG A 25 -1.88 12.54 -9.40
N GLY A 26 -1.47 11.28 -9.21
CA GLY A 26 -1.89 10.47 -8.07
C GLY A 26 -1.33 11.02 -6.76
N MET A 27 -0.07 11.47 -6.76
CA MET A 27 0.53 12.13 -5.58
C MET A 27 -0.21 13.40 -5.20
N ALA A 28 -0.52 14.27 -6.16
CA ALA A 28 -1.29 15.49 -5.89
C ALA A 28 -2.67 15.16 -5.29
N ALA A 29 -3.34 14.12 -5.79
CA ALA A 29 -4.61 13.66 -5.23
C ALA A 29 -4.46 13.14 -3.79
N PHE A 30 -3.41 12.37 -3.49
CA PHE A 30 -3.16 11.86 -2.14
C PHE A 30 -2.80 12.99 -1.15
N GLU A 31 -1.97 13.92 -1.57
CA GLU A 31 -1.62 15.10 -0.77
C GLU A 31 -2.84 15.97 -0.47
N GLU A 32 -3.74 16.15 -1.44
CA GLU A 32 -4.99 16.87 -1.21
C GLU A 32 -5.89 16.15 -0.20
N LEU A 33 -6.01 14.81 -0.29
CA LEU A 33 -6.75 14.03 0.68
C LEU A 33 -6.20 14.19 2.09
N THR A 34 -4.88 14.07 2.27
CA THR A 34 -4.24 14.18 3.58
C THR A 34 -4.29 15.60 4.15
N LYS A 35 -4.14 16.65 3.32
CA LYS A 35 -4.39 18.05 3.70
C LYS A 35 -5.80 18.25 4.25
N ARG A 36 -6.78 17.57 3.67
CA ARG A 36 -8.18 17.57 4.14
C ARG A 36 -8.39 16.66 5.36
N LYS A 37 -7.32 16.14 5.96
CA LYS A 37 -7.35 15.23 7.11
C LYS A 37 -8.10 13.92 6.85
N VAL A 38 -8.10 13.47 5.61
CA VAL A 38 -8.54 12.12 5.24
C VAL A 38 -7.44 11.15 5.65
N LYS A 39 -7.79 10.15 6.46
CA LYS A 39 -6.84 9.07 6.77
C LYS A 39 -6.66 8.19 5.54
N LEU A 40 -5.47 8.22 4.96
CA LEU A 40 -5.10 7.44 3.78
C LEU A 40 -4.21 6.28 4.22
N THR A 41 -4.62 5.06 3.90
CA THR A 41 -3.83 3.85 4.12
C THR A 41 -3.56 3.17 2.79
N LEU A 42 -2.32 2.82 2.53
CA LEU A 42 -1.86 2.16 1.32
C LEU A 42 -1.18 0.84 1.68
N LEU A 43 -1.58 -0.24 1.05
CA LEU A 43 -0.96 -1.56 1.16
C LEU A 43 -0.47 -1.99 -0.22
N THR A 44 0.83 -2.29 -0.34
CA THR A 44 1.49 -2.71 -1.57
C THR A 44 2.44 -3.88 -1.32
N ASN A 45 3.10 -4.38 -2.35
CA ASN A 45 4.16 -5.37 -2.22
C ASN A 45 5.48 -4.72 -1.77
N SER A 46 6.21 -5.40 -0.87
CA SER A 46 7.63 -5.08 -0.65
C SER A 46 8.47 -5.45 -1.86
N LEU A 47 9.74 -5.05 -1.87
CA LEU A 47 10.69 -5.46 -2.92
C LEU A 47 10.75 -6.99 -3.07
N ALA A 48 10.80 -7.71 -1.96
CA ALA A 48 10.86 -9.17 -1.95
C ALA A 48 9.55 -9.86 -2.39
N ALA A 49 8.41 -9.18 -2.26
CA ALA A 49 7.10 -9.69 -2.68
C ALA A 49 6.74 -9.28 -4.11
N ASN A 50 7.48 -8.37 -4.72
CA ASN A 50 7.16 -7.85 -6.04
C ASN A 50 7.64 -8.81 -7.14
N ASP A 51 6.78 -9.10 -8.10
CA ASP A 51 7.10 -9.92 -9.27
C ASP A 51 7.67 -9.09 -10.44
N GLU A 52 7.50 -7.75 -10.38
CA GLU A 52 8.01 -6.81 -11.37
C GLU A 52 9.00 -5.82 -10.72
N PRO A 53 10.29 -6.16 -10.66
CA PRO A 53 11.30 -5.29 -10.02
C PRO A 53 11.35 -3.87 -10.59
N LEU A 54 11.10 -3.70 -11.88
CA LEU A 54 11.08 -2.38 -12.52
C LEU A 54 9.95 -1.50 -11.95
N VAL A 55 8.78 -2.06 -11.73
CA VAL A 55 7.66 -1.32 -11.13
C VAL A 55 7.98 -0.89 -9.69
N HIS A 56 8.71 -1.73 -8.95
CA HIS A 56 9.15 -1.36 -7.61
C HIS A 56 10.10 -0.16 -7.63
N THR A 57 10.95 -0.01 -8.65
CA THR A 57 11.79 1.19 -8.80
C THR A 57 10.97 2.47 -8.93
N GLY A 58 9.85 2.40 -9.63
CA GLY A 58 8.90 3.52 -9.73
C GLY A 58 8.28 3.86 -8.37
N TYR A 59 7.86 2.85 -7.61
CA TYR A 59 7.30 3.04 -6.28
C TYR A 59 8.29 3.71 -5.31
N VAL A 60 9.53 3.28 -5.30
CA VAL A 60 10.58 3.84 -4.42
C VAL A 60 10.69 5.37 -4.55
N ARG A 61 10.50 5.93 -5.74
CA ARG A 61 10.53 7.38 -5.98
C ARG A 61 9.46 8.15 -5.20
N TYR A 62 8.30 7.51 -4.97
CA TYR A 62 7.15 8.14 -4.31
C TYR A 62 7.03 7.80 -2.83
N ARG A 63 7.71 6.76 -2.37
CA ARG A 63 7.56 6.18 -1.02
C ARG A 63 7.76 7.22 0.10
N GLU A 64 8.86 7.97 0.04
CA GLU A 64 9.16 9.00 1.03
C GLU A 64 8.13 10.16 0.98
N ARG A 65 7.75 10.58 -0.21
CA ARG A 65 6.76 11.65 -0.40
C ARG A 65 5.38 11.24 0.10
N LEU A 66 4.98 9.98 -0.09
CA LEU A 66 3.75 9.41 0.48
C LEU A 66 3.77 9.49 2.01
N LEU A 67 4.87 9.09 2.66
CA LEU A 67 5.01 9.16 4.11
C LEU A 67 5.00 10.62 4.60
N ARG A 68 5.69 11.53 3.94
CA ARG A 68 5.70 12.96 4.26
C ARG A 68 4.33 13.62 4.10
N SER A 69 3.51 13.13 3.18
CA SER A 69 2.14 13.63 3.03
C SER A 69 1.22 13.20 4.18
N GLY A 70 1.64 12.25 5.01
CA GLY A 70 0.87 11.71 6.13
C GLY A 70 0.07 10.45 5.79
N ALA A 71 0.37 9.79 4.67
CA ALA A 71 -0.20 8.48 4.37
C ALA A 71 0.41 7.39 5.25
N ASP A 72 -0.41 6.46 5.72
CA ASP A 72 0.04 5.21 6.33
C ASP A 72 0.36 4.20 5.22
N VAL A 73 1.63 3.84 5.06
CA VAL A 73 2.09 2.90 4.02
C VAL A 73 2.53 1.59 4.64
N TYR A 74 2.09 0.50 4.03
CA TYR A 74 2.41 -0.87 4.43
C TYR A 74 2.93 -1.66 3.23
N GLU A 75 3.99 -2.42 3.44
CA GLU A 75 4.58 -3.31 2.43
C GLU A 75 4.42 -4.77 2.85
N LEU A 76 3.76 -5.57 2.01
CA LEU A 76 3.52 -6.98 2.28
C LEU A 76 4.83 -7.77 2.29
N SER A 77 4.98 -8.63 3.29
CA SER A 77 6.11 -9.53 3.45
C SER A 77 5.78 -10.92 2.92
N PRO A 78 6.53 -11.48 1.97
CA PRO A 78 6.30 -12.84 1.49
C PRO A 78 6.52 -13.89 2.58
N LYS A 79 7.52 -13.71 3.46
CA LYS A 79 7.81 -14.67 4.54
C LYS A 79 6.73 -14.69 5.60
N ARG A 80 6.27 -13.51 6.03
CA ARG A 80 5.22 -13.40 7.06
C ARG A 80 3.88 -13.91 6.55
N THR A 81 3.57 -13.68 5.29
CA THR A 81 2.36 -14.20 4.65
C THR A 81 2.40 -15.71 4.51
N SER A 82 3.57 -16.30 4.27
CA SER A 82 3.74 -17.76 4.17
C SER A 82 3.70 -18.45 5.53
N ALA A 83 4.08 -17.76 6.61
CA ALA A 83 4.06 -18.27 7.97
C ALA A 83 2.67 -18.20 8.61
N GLY A 84 1.81 -17.30 8.14
CA GLY A 84 0.42 -17.18 8.57
C GLY A 84 -0.45 -18.29 7.95
N GLU A 85 -1.27 -18.93 8.79
CA GLU A 85 -2.19 -19.98 8.35
C GLU A 85 -3.02 -19.55 7.12
N ARG A 86 -3.21 -20.51 6.24
CA ARG A 86 -4.06 -20.57 5.06
C ARG A 86 -5.22 -19.56 5.08
N PHE A 87 -5.11 -18.46 4.44
CA PHE A 87 -6.27 -17.73 3.97
C PHE A 87 -6.94 -18.55 2.88
N GLY A 88 -7.78 -19.48 3.33
CA GLY A 88 -8.39 -20.52 2.53
C GLY A 88 -9.50 -20.04 1.63
N MET A 89 -9.23 -19.27 0.60
CA MET A 89 -10.10 -19.14 -0.56
C MET A 89 -9.37 -18.73 -1.84
N PHE A 90 -8.09 -18.36 -1.77
CA PHE A 90 -7.33 -17.87 -2.92
C PHE A 90 -6.01 -18.62 -3.17
N GLY A 91 -6.01 -19.94 -2.92
CA GLY A 91 -4.91 -20.83 -3.30
C GLY A 91 -3.59 -20.54 -2.56
N LYS A 92 -2.58 -21.37 -2.75
CA LYS A 92 -1.20 -21.16 -2.34
C LYS A 92 -0.57 -20.02 -3.16
N SER A 93 -0.98 -18.78 -2.93
CA SER A 93 -0.26 -17.63 -3.43
C SER A 93 1.03 -17.50 -2.60
N LEU A 94 2.17 -17.42 -3.24
CA LEU A 94 3.49 -17.22 -2.64
C LEU A 94 3.61 -15.84 -1.95
N GLY A 95 2.75 -15.57 -0.97
CA GLY A 95 2.87 -14.37 -0.14
C GLY A 95 2.87 -13.03 -0.88
N ARG A 96 2.20 -12.93 -2.05
CA ARG A 96 2.15 -11.73 -2.88
C ARG A 96 0.76 -11.12 -2.89
N LEU A 97 0.69 -9.81 -2.78
CA LEU A 97 -0.53 -9.07 -3.02
C LEU A 97 -0.84 -9.06 -4.51
N HIS A 98 -2.07 -9.40 -4.88
CA HIS A 98 -2.57 -9.22 -6.25
C HIS A 98 -3.90 -8.43 -6.29
N ALA A 99 -4.50 -8.19 -5.16
CA ALA A 99 -5.76 -7.46 -5.05
C ALA A 99 -5.60 -5.97 -5.39
N LYS A 100 -6.53 -5.45 -6.20
CA LYS A 100 -6.65 -4.04 -6.51
C LYS A 100 -8.00 -3.56 -5.96
N THR A 101 -7.96 -3.02 -4.76
CA THR A 101 -9.17 -2.66 -4.03
C THR A 101 -9.07 -1.30 -3.37
N ALA A 102 -10.21 -0.67 -3.12
CA ALA A 102 -10.28 0.48 -2.25
C ALA A 102 -11.53 0.42 -1.38
N ALA A 103 -11.39 0.82 -0.12
CA ALA A 103 -12.50 1.03 0.79
C ALA A 103 -12.59 2.51 1.16
N ILE A 104 -13.80 3.06 1.05
CA ILE A 104 -14.06 4.49 1.20
C ILE A 104 -15.12 4.69 2.28
N ASP A 105 -14.75 5.38 3.36
CA ASP A 105 -15.64 5.75 4.47
C ASP A 105 -16.38 4.56 5.09
N LYS A 106 -15.76 3.36 5.07
CA LYS A 106 -16.35 2.10 5.56
C LYS A 106 -17.70 1.77 4.92
N ARG A 107 -17.95 2.27 3.75
CA ARG A 107 -19.24 2.16 3.06
C ARG A 107 -19.10 1.74 1.61
N ARG A 108 -18.28 2.43 0.83
CA ARG A 108 -18.07 2.12 -0.57
C ARG A 108 -16.81 1.31 -0.75
N ILE A 109 -16.88 0.35 -1.65
CA ILE A 109 -15.72 -0.47 -2.06
C ILE A 109 -15.54 -0.36 -3.56
N PHE A 110 -14.30 -0.42 -3.97
CA PHE A 110 -13.88 -0.68 -5.34
C PHE A 110 -13.12 -2.01 -5.36
N ILE A 111 -13.41 -2.85 -6.33
CA ILE A 111 -12.66 -4.07 -6.64
C ILE A 111 -12.49 -4.11 -8.15
N GLY A 112 -11.27 -4.29 -8.63
CA GLY A 112 -11.02 -4.30 -10.05
C GLY A 112 -9.67 -4.89 -10.43
N SER A 113 -9.34 -4.75 -11.71
CA SER A 113 -8.07 -5.17 -12.27
C SER A 113 -7.01 -4.06 -12.29
N MET A 114 -7.41 -2.78 -12.17
CA MET A 114 -6.56 -1.61 -12.31
C MET A 114 -5.59 -1.44 -11.15
N ASN A 115 -4.30 -1.57 -11.41
CA ASN A 115 -3.24 -1.19 -10.49
C ASN A 115 -3.16 0.34 -10.35
N LEU A 116 -2.39 0.77 -9.36
CA LEU A 116 -2.08 2.17 -9.17
C LEU A 116 -0.73 2.50 -9.84
N ASP A 117 -0.70 2.45 -11.14
CA ASP A 117 0.46 2.75 -11.98
C ASP A 117 0.04 3.44 -13.29
N PRO A 118 0.96 4.14 -13.98
CA PRO A 118 0.67 4.87 -15.22
C PRO A 118 0.21 3.97 -16.37
N ARG A 119 0.75 2.76 -16.46
CA ARG A 119 0.40 1.81 -17.51
C ARG A 119 -1.05 1.33 -17.34
N SER A 120 -1.46 0.95 -16.15
CA SER A 120 -2.86 0.59 -15.86
C SER A 120 -3.80 1.76 -16.09
N ALA A 121 -3.35 2.99 -15.82
CA ALA A 121 -4.18 4.18 -15.98
C ALA A 121 -4.38 4.63 -17.44
N SER A 122 -3.45 4.29 -18.35
CA SER A 122 -3.44 4.88 -19.70
C SER A 122 -3.32 3.89 -20.87
N GLN A 123 -2.87 2.67 -20.63
CA GLN A 123 -2.56 1.72 -21.70
C GLN A 123 -3.32 0.40 -21.61
N ASN A 124 -3.65 -0.06 -20.41
CA ASN A 124 -4.34 -1.33 -20.22
C ASN A 124 -5.85 -1.16 -20.35
N THR A 125 -6.51 -2.23 -20.78
CA THR A 125 -7.97 -2.35 -20.64
C THR A 125 -8.26 -2.86 -19.25
N GLU A 126 -8.86 -2.02 -18.43
CA GLU A 126 -9.12 -2.30 -17.02
C GLU A 126 -10.62 -2.30 -16.72
N MET A 127 -11.02 -3.13 -15.77
CA MET A 127 -12.40 -3.25 -15.33
C MET A 127 -12.47 -3.19 -13.79
N GLY A 128 -13.56 -2.63 -13.28
CA GLY A 128 -13.81 -2.63 -11.86
C GLY A 128 -15.26 -2.39 -11.50
N VAL A 129 -15.60 -2.78 -10.29
CA VAL A 129 -16.93 -2.61 -9.71
C VAL A 129 -16.82 -1.69 -8.50
N VAL A 130 -17.73 -0.72 -8.44
CA VAL A 130 -17.95 0.10 -7.25
C VAL A 130 -19.26 -0.33 -6.61
N ALA A 131 -19.23 -0.74 -5.35
CA ALA A 131 -20.40 -1.11 -4.59
C ALA A 131 -20.59 -0.20 -3.37
N ASP A 132 -21.80 0.25 -3.13
CA ASP A 132 -22.18 0.95 -1.89
C ASP A 132 -22.74 -0.10 -0.92
N SER A 133 -21.87 -0.68 -0.09
CA SER A 133 -22.21 -1.72 0.86
C SER A 133 -21.35 -1.61 2.12
N PRO A 134 -21.91 -1.10 3.21
CA PRO A 134 -21.20 -1.05 4.50
C PRO A 134 -20.78 -2.44 5.01
N GLN A 135 -21.52 -3.48 4.67
CA GLN A 135 -21.19 -4.85 5.06
C GLN A 135 -19.92 -5.32 4.33
N LEU A 136 -19.89 -5.25 3.00
CA LEU A 136 -18.71 -5.62 2.23
C LEU A 136 -17.51 -4.75 2.57
N ALA A 137 -17.72 -3.45 2.83
CA ALA A 137 -16.64 -2.57 3.24
C ALA A 137 -16.02 -3.00 4.59
N ARG A 138 -16.83 -3.44 5.56
CA ARG A 138 -16.31 -3.96 6.83
C ARG A 138 -15.51 -5.24 6.64
N GLU A 139 -15.99 -6.18 5.83
CA GLU A 139 -15.26 -7.43 5.56
C GLU A 139 -13.94 -7.17 4.83
N MET A 140 -13.95 -6.33 3.81
CA MET A 140 -12.73 -5.91 3.11
C MET A 140 -11.72 -5.27 4.06
N LEU A 141 -12.16 -4.34 4.90
CA LEU A 141 -11.30 -3.68 5.88
C LEU A 141 -10.75 -4.65 6.92
N ARG A 142 -11.53 -5.67 7.31
CA ARG A 142 -11.05 -6.73 8.21
C ARG A 142 -9.88 -7.48 7.59
N VAL A 143 -10.00 -7.90 6.33
CA VAL A 143 -8.93 -8.59 5.59
C VAL A 143 -7.70 -7.69 5.43
N ILE A 144 -7.90 -6.44 5.02
CA ILE A 144 -6.79 -5.46 4.88
C ILE A 144 -6.09 -5.25 6.23
N ASN A 145 -6.83 -5.12 7.34
CA ASN A 145 -6.25 -4.92 8.65
C ASN A 145 -5.44 -6.13 9.13
N ILE A 146 -5.91 -7.35 8.90
CA ILE A 146 -5.14 -8.55 9.19
C ILE A 146 -3.83 -8.53 8.39
N SER A 147 -3.89 -8.27 7.09
CA SER A 147 -2.70 -8.21 6.24
C SER A 147 -1.71 -7.14 6.71
N LYS A 148 -2.19 -5.95 7.09
CA LYS A 148 -1.33 -4.88 7.63
C LYS A 148 -0.64 -5.26 8.93
N LEU A 149 -1.36 -5.87 9.86
CA LEU A 149 -0.85 -6.14 11.21
C LEU A 149 0.03 -7.38 11.28
N GLN A 150 -0.30 -8.42 10.53
CA GLN A 150 0.35 -9.71 10.63
C GLN A 150 1.37 -9.98 9.53
N ASN A 151 1.09 -9.50 8.31
CA ASN A 151 1.77 -9.94 7.11
C ASN A 151 2.57 -8.82 6.42
N SER A 152 2.69 -7.65 7.01
CA SER A 152 3.39 -6.53 6.38
C SER A 152 4.27 -5.74 7.32
N TYR A 153 5.15 -4.93 6.74
CA TYR A 153 5.93 -3.91 7.40
C TYR A 153 5.20 -2.57 7.29
N ARG A 154 5.04 -1.87 8.41
CA ARG A 154 4.62 -0.47 8.39
C ARG A 154 5.82 0.41 8.14
N LEU A 155 5.72 1.32 7.19
CA LEU A 155 6.78 2.27 6.89
C LEU A 155 6.65 3.53 7.73
N ARG A 156 7.80 4.10 8.10
CA ARG A 156 7.87 5.46 8.65
C ARG A 156 9.20 6.12 8.30
N LEU A 157 9.26 7.41 8.48
CA LEU A 157 10.51 8.15 8.50
C LEU A 157 10.94 8.36 9.96
N ALA A 158 12.17 7.99 10.28
CA ALA A 158 12.75 8.16 11.61
C ALA A 158 12.76 9.63 12.01
N LYS A 159 12.38 9.91 13.25
CA LYS A 159 12.40 11.28 13.78
C LYS A 159 13.84 11.81 13.85
N GLY A 160 14.07 12.98 13.30
CA GLY A 160 15.37 13.66 13.32
C GLY A 160 16.25 13.35 12.11
N THR A 161 16.41 12.11 11.71
CA THR A 161 17.25 11.71 10.56
C THR A 161 16.49 11.69 9.24
N GLY A 162 15.18 11.43 9.27
CA GLY A 162 14.38 11.19 8.09
C GLY A 162 14.66 9.87 7.39
N THR A 163 15.46 8.99 7.99
CA THR A 163 15.76 7.65 7.45
C THR A 163 14.50 6.81 7.35
N LEU A 164 14.32 6.10 6.25
CA LEU A 164 13.22 5.19 6.08
C LEU A 164 13.39 3.95 6.97
N GLU A 165 12.34 3.61 7.67
CA GLU A 165 12.28 2.46 8.57
C GLU A 165 11.07 1.58 8.26
N TRP A 166 11.28 0.26 8.38
CA TRP A 166 10.24 -0.77 8.30
C TRP A 166 9.99 -1.34 9.69
N LEU A 167 8.76 -1.17 10.16
CA LEU A 167 8.35 -1.63 11.49
C LEU A 167 7.51 -2.88 11.35
N THR A 168 7.78 -3.85 12.23
CA THR A 168 6.98 -5.05 12.39
C THR A 168 7.05 -5.52 13.83
N THR A 169 6.32 -6.58 14.16
CA THR A 169 6.40 -7.21 15.48
C THR A 169 6.92 -8.64 15.33
N ASP A 170 7.74 -9.06 16.26
CA ASP A 170 8.14 -10.46 16.45
C ASP A 170 7.74 -10.87 17.88
N GLY A 171 6.60 -11.57 17.98
CA GLY A 171 5.90 -11.75 19.23
C GLY A 171 5.47 -10.41 19.82
N GLU A 172 5.90 -10.09 21.05
CA GLU A 172 5.62 -8.81 21.73
C GLU A 172 6.66 -7.71 21.44
N LYS A 173 7.74 -8.03 20.72
CA LYS A 173 8.82 -7.08 20.45
C LYS A 173 8.59 -6.34 19.13
N GLU A 174 8.73 -5.01 19.17
CA GLU A 174 8.80 -4.21 17.95
C GLU A 174 10.18 -4.41 17.32
N LEU A 175 10.19 -4.73 16.02
CA LEU A 175 11.40 -4.85 15.20
C LEU A 175 11.43 -3.69 14.21
N ILE A 176 12.55 -2.97 14.19
CA ILE A 176 12.78 -1.85 13.29
C ILE A 176 13.94 -2.22 12.36
N LEU A 177 13.68 -2.16 11.06
CA LEU A 177 14.66 -2.42 10.01
C LEU A 177 14.94 -1.13 9.24
N THR A 178 16.20 -0.89 8.90
CA THR A 178 16.68 0.30 8.19
C THR A 178 17.11 0.01 6.75
N ALA A 179 16.93 -1.23 6.32
CA ALA A 179 17.17 -1.67 4.95
C ALA A 179 15.96 -2.47 4.44
N GLU A 180 15.76 -2.51 3.14
CA GLU A 180 14.67 -3.27 2.47
C GLU A 180 14.60 -4.70 3.02
N PRO A 181 13.50 -5.08 3.72
CA PRO A 181 13.38 -6.39 4.33
C PRO A 181 13.35 -7.52 3.30
N GLU A 182 13.89 -8.69 3.68
CA GLU A 182 13.79 -9.94 2.91
C GLU A 182 14.37 -9.86 1.49
N SER A 183 15.01 -8.78 1.12
CA SER A 183 15.69 -8.59 -0.16
C SER A 183 17.19 -8.88 -0.01
N ASP A 184 17.80 -9.41 -1.05
CA ASP A 184 19.24 -9.58 -1.10
C ASP A 184 19.97 -8.28 -1.50
N PHE A 185 21.31 -8.30 -1.37
CA PHE A 185 22.13 -7.14 -1.72
C PHE A 185 22.01 -6.80 -3.21
N PHE A 186 21.96 -7.79 -4.10
CA PHE A 186 21.90 -7.56 -5.54
C PHE A 186 20.58 -6.95 -5.96
N GLN A 187 19.46 -7.40 -5.38
CA GLN A 187 18.14 -6.80 -5.63
C GLN A 187 18.11 -5.33 -5.24
N ARG A 188 18.64 -4.98 -4.04
CA ARG A 188 18.70 -3.59 -3.59
C ARG A 188 19.60 -2.73 -4.46
N PHE A 189 20.77 -3.26 -4.80
CA PHE A 189 21.75 -2.58 -5.65
C PHE A 189 21.18 -2.34 -7.06
N TYR A 190 20.57 -3.36 -7.65
CA TYR A 190 19.90 -3.24 -8.95
C TYR A 190 18.80 -2.18 -8.93
N ASN A 191 17.92 -2.22 -7.93
CA ASN A 191 16.87 -1.20 -7.78
C ASN A 191 17.44 0.22 -7.66
N MET A 192 18.49 0.39 -6.87
CA MET A 192 19.14 1.69 -6.68
C MET A 192 19.73 2.24 -8.00
N LEU A 193 20.35 1.39 -8.81
CA LEU A 193 20.92 1.80 -10.10
C LEU A 193 19.86 2.11 -11.16
N ILE A 194 18.81 1.31 -11.20
CA ILE A 194 17.80 1.38 -12.26
C ILE A 194 16.71 2.41 -11.96
N ALA A 195 16.39 2.63 -10.70
CA ALA A 195 15.34 3.57 -10.30
C ALA A 195 15.41 4.96 -10.95
N PRO A 196 16.56 5.63 -11.08
CA PRO A 196 16.62 6.95 -11.73
C PRO A 196 16.46 6.91 -13.26
N ILE A 197 16.65 5.75 -13.90
CA ILE A 197 16.78 5.62 -15.35
C ILE A 197 15.46 5.18 -16.00
N VAL A 198 14.65 4.37 -15.31
CA VAL A 198 13.41 3.81 -15.88
C VAL A 198 12.38 4.91 -16.11
N PRO A 199 11.90 5.10 -17.36
CA PRO A 199 10.80 6.02 -17.62
C PRO A 199 9.52 5.56 -16.93
N GLU A 200 8.86 6.47 -16.24
CA GLU A 200 7.64 6.15 -15.48
C GLU A 200 6.49 5.64 -16.37
N MET A 201 6.46 6.06 -17.62
CA MET A 201 5.43 5.61 -18.58
C MET A 201 5.53 4.12 -18.93
N LEU A 202 6.64 3.46 -18.63
CA LEU A 202 6.84 2.02 -18.85
C LEU A 202 6.46 1.17 -17.66
N LEU A 203 6.11 1.79 -16.53
CA LEU A 203 5.82 1.15 -15.26
C LEU A 203 4.34 0.94 -15.04
#